data_b333acb95f0aa9363974534c94e9e481
#
_entry.id   b333acb95f0aa9363974534c94e9e481
#
_cell.length_a   1.000
_cell.length_b   1.000
_cell.length_c   1.000
_cell.angle_alpha   90.00
_cell.angle_beta   90.00
_cell.angle_gamma   90.00
#
_symmetry.space_group_name_H-M   'P 1'
#
loop_
_entity.id
_entity.type
_entity.pdbx_description
1 polymer ?
#
loop_
_entity_poly.entity_id
_entity_poly.type
_entity_poly.pdbx_seq_one_letter_code
_entity_poly.pdbx_strand_id
1 'polypeptide(L)'
;MRYLGFICIGALFLACSPKQVEPPLAPREIHDLVNLPQNIEAYVGSLKEENGADLQKREDRYAKYYFSVWNLSKPRESLQAIQWPFKAYTAQNSYGENLQPIEEEFFASMRENANFQAYGSENKNAITLGYCNIRLFPTNRPVFKDPALAGEGFPFDYLQNSSIAPNEPLFVSHYSKDKEWVYVLSNFASGWVQTKEIVFLEQQYTNEIQKAQQIFITQEDVALYDQEGHFLFRSRIGMSLSLIGEDADSYTVLAIQSSKNAQPLFVQTQISKEIAHKNILAFTKQNLTQIVNEVAQSKYGWGGLFEQRDCSSMLRDIFAPFGMWLPRNSYLQSKVGEVLSLQGLTPEEKIQRIKEKA
;
A
#
# COMPACT_ATOMS: atom_id res chain seq x y z
N MET A 1 54.42 -34.20 42.88
CA MET A 1 52.97 -34.15 42.61
C MET A 1 52.50 -32.72 42.65
N ARG A 2 52.23 -32.09 41.52
CA ARG A 2 51.49 -30.83 41.28
C ARG A 2 51.99 -30.30 39.96
N TYR A 3 51.26 -30.62 38.88
CA TYR A 3 51.18 -29.88 37.61
C TYR A 3 50.28 -30.67 36.66
N LEU A 4 48.98 -30.60 36.89
CA LEU A 4 47.98 -31.01 35.92
C LEU A 4 46.73 -30.14 36.20
N GLY A 5 46.60 -29.05 35.47
CA GLY A 5 45.42 -28.21 35.70
C GLY A 5 45.41 -26.88 34.91
N PHE A 6 45.97 -26.82 33.70
CA PHE A 6 45.94 -25.56 32.91
C PHE A 6 45.93 -25.77 31.37
N ILE A 7 45.18 -26.74 30.86
CA ILE A 7 45.08 -26.95 29.40
C ILE A 7 43.64 -27.19 28.95
N CYS A 8 42.65 -26.53 29.52
CA CYS A 8 41.26 -26.64 28.99
C CYS A 8 40.52 -25.33 28.85
N ILE A 9 41.15 -24.16 28.87
CA ILE A 9 40.43 -22.87 28.65
C ILE A 9 40.76 -22.21 27.30
N GLY A 10 41.70 -22.75 26.52
CA GLY A 10 42.14 -22.15 25.23
C GLY A 10 41.32 -22.53 23.99
N ALA A 11 40.37 -23.47 24.07
CA ALA A 11 39.69 -24.03 22.87
C ALA A 11 38.31 -23.43 22.60
N LEU A 12 37.79 -22.52 23.37
CA LEU A 12 36.43 -21.97 23.21
C LEU A 12 36.35 -20.60 22.49
N PHE A 13 37.46 -20.03 22.06
CA PHE A 13 37.47 -18.72 21.39
C PHE A 13 37.71 -18.77 19.88
N LEU A 14 37.71 -19.94 19.26
CA LEU A 14 37.93 -20.08 17.80
C LEU A 14 36.64 -20.31 16.98
N ALA A 15 35.44 -20.21 17.58
CA ALA A 15 34.19 -20.51 16.89
C ALA A 15 33.45 -19.27 16.33
N CYS A 16 33.98 -18.07 16.48
CA CYS A 16 33.46 -16.87 15.82
C CYS A 16 34.52 -16.26 14.92
N SER A 17 34.82 -16.92 13.81
CA SER A 17 35.45 -16.21 12.69
C SER A 17 34.40 -15.27 12.14
N PRO A 18 34.63 -13.94 12.09
CA PRO A 18 33.73 -13.06 11.36
C PRO A 18 33.65 -13.57 9.93
N LYS A 19 32.43 -13.89 9.47
CA LYS A 19 32.20 -14.11 8.04
C LYS A 19 32.86 -12.93 7.32
N GLN A 20 33.83 -13.20 6.45
CA GLN A 20 34.31 -12.18 5.53
C GLN A 20 33.05 -11.71 4.77
N VAL A 21 32.62 -10.49 5.07
CA VAL A 21 31.60 -9.82 4.27
C VAL A 21 32.28 -9.57 2.94
N GLU A 22 31.88 -10.32 1.90
CA GLU A 22 32.30 -9.99 0.55
C GLU A 22 31.97 -8.51 0.32
N PRO A 23 32.92 -7.73 -0.24
CA PRO A 23 32.63 -6.34 -0.57
C PRO A 23 31.36 -6.32 -1.43
N PRO A 24 30.44 -5.38 -1.22
CA PRO A 24 29.25 -5.27 -2.03
C PRO A 24 29.67 -5.24 -3.48
N LEU A 25 29.06 -6.09 -4.31
CA LEU A 25 29.27 -6.08 -5.76
C LEU A 25 29.12 -4.64 -6.22
N ALA A 26 30.11 -4.15 -6.98
CA ALA A 26 30.02 -2.83 -7.59
C ALA A 26 28.67 -2.70 -8.29
N PRO A 27 27.91 -1.60 -8.09
CA PRO A 27 26.63 -1.42 -8.73
C PRO A 27 26.81 -1.66 -10.23
N ARG A 28 26.09 -2.66 -10.78
CA ARG A 28 26.04 -2.82 -12.23
C ARG A 28 25.33 -1.59 -12.77
N GLU A 29 26.01 -0.88 -13.65
CA GLU A 29 25.43 0.25 -14.33
C GLU A 29 24.23 -0.21 -15.15
N ILE A 30 23.04 0.30 -14.81
CA ILE A 30 21.82 -0.02 -15.54
C ILE A 30 21.78 0.91 -16.74
N HIS A 31 21.87 0.35 -17.95
CA HIS A 31 21.94 1.11 -19.20
C HIS A 31 20.86 2.18 -19.34
N ASP A 32 19.63 1.87 -18.94
CA ASP A 32 18.52 2.82 -19.04
C ASP A 32 18.67 4.02 -18.09
N LEU A 33 19.27 3.82 -16.90
CA LEU A 33 19.56 4.93 -15.98
C LEU A 33 20.63 5.88 -16.49
N VAL A 34 21.52 5.38 -17.35
CA VAL A 34 22.61 6.18 -17.93
C VAL A 34 22.17 6.88 -19.21
N ASN A 35 21.40 6.20 -20.05
CA ASN A 35 21.09 6.65 -21.41
C ASN A 35 19.74 7.36 -21.56
N LEU A 36 18.85 7.23 -20.57
CA LEU A 36 17.54 7.89 -20.60
C LEU A 36 17.44 8.97 -19.52
N PRO A 37 16.83 10.11 -19.80
CA PRO A 37 16.55 11.11 -18.80
C PRO A 37 15.78 10.50 -17.61
N GLN A 38 16.20 10.82 -16.38
CA GLN A 38 15.55 10.33 -15.15
C GLN A 38 14.62 11.40 -14.53
N ASN A 39 14.11 12.30 -15.36
CA ASN A 39 13.15 13.33 -14.99
C ASN A 39 11.93 13.26 -15.91
N ILE A 40 10.77 13.57 -15.35
CA ILE A 40 9.50 13.50 -16.07
C ILE A 40 9.38 14.59 -17.14
N GLU A 41 10.05 15.71 -16.97
CA GLU A 41 10.02 16.86 -17.90
C GLU A 41 10.42 16.46 -19.31
N ALA A 42 11.34 15.50 -19.44
CA ALA A 42 11.77 14.98 -20.75
C ALA A 42 10.65 14.25 -21.51
N TYR A 43 9.59 13.81 -20.80
CA TYR A 43 8.53 12.93 -21.35
C TYR A 43 7.17 13.60 -21.49
N VAL A 44 6.89 14.68 -20.75
CA VAL A 44 5.56 15.32 -20.76
C VAL A 44 5.34 16.29 -21.93
N GLY A 45 6.34 16.44 -22.82
CA GLY A 45 6.28 17.43 -23.91
C GLY A 45 5.05 17.28 -24.83
N SER A 46 4.63 16.05 -25.13
CA SER A 46 3.49 15.71 -26.00
C SER A 46 2.17 15.54 -25.24
N LEU A 47 2.15 15.69 -23.90
CA LEU A 47 0.95 15.52 -23.10
C LEU A 47 -0.14 16.50 -23.56
N LYS A 48 -1.32 15.96 -23.88
CA LYS A 48 -2.54 16.74 -24.11
C LYS A 48 -3.11 17.18 -22.78
N GLU A 49 -3.01 18.46 -22.49
CA GLU A 49 -3.52 19.04 -21.27
C GLU A 49 -5.04 19.13 -21.26
N GLU A 50 -5.60 18.95 -20.10
CA GLU A 50 -7.02 19.04 -19.86
C GLU A 50 -7.47 20.50 -19.68
N ASN A 51 -8.63 20.85 -20.20
CA ASN A 51 -9.20 22.21 -20.06
C ASN A 51 -10.01 22.42 -18.76
N GLY A 52 -10.05 21.41 -17.89
CA GLY A 52 -10.73 21.49 -16.59
C GLY A 52 -12.26 21.38 -16.62
N ALA A 53 -12.89 21.25 -17.78
CA ALA A 53 -14.36 21.25 -17.92
C ALA A 53 -15.08 20.09 -17.18
N ASP A 54 -14.42 18.95 -17.01
CA ASP A 54 -15.00 17.74 -16.42
C ASP A 54 -14.45 17.42 -15.01
N LEU A 55 -13.72 18.35 -14.37
CA LEU A 55 -13.09 18.08 -13.07
C LEU A 55 -14.09 17.62 -12.00
N GLN A 56 -15.18 18.33 -11.80
CA GLN A 56 -16.19 17.97 -10.79
C GLN A 56 -16.76 16.57 -11.03
N LYS A 57 -17.11 16.25 -12.26
CA LYS A 57 -17.64 14.93 -12.64
C LYS A 57 -16.62 13.81 -12.38
N ARG A 58 -15.33 14.09 -12.58
CA ARG A 58 -14.26 13.13 -12.32
C ARG A 58 -14.02 12.97 -10.82
N GLU A 59 -14.05 14.05 -10.04
CA GLU A 59 -13.97 14.03 -8.59
C GLU A 59 -15.12 13.22 -7.97
N ASP A 60 -16.36 13.45 -8.39
CA ASP A 60 -17.53 12.68 -7.95
C ASP A 60 -17.38 11.18 -8.25
N ARG A 61 -16.83 10.85 -9.44
CA ARG A 61 -16.55 9.46 -9.81
C ARG A 61 -15.47 8.85 -8.95
N TYR A 62 -14.37 9.59 -8.68
CA TYR A 62 -13.30 9.15 -7.81
C TYR A 62 -13.82 8.90 -6.40
N ALA A 63 -14.53 9.83 -5.81
CA ALA A 63 -15.14 9.70 -4.48
C ALA A 63 -16.04 8.47 -4.39
N LYS A 64 -16.83 8.18 -5.43
CA LYS A 64 -17.68 6.99 -5.50
C LYS A 64 -16.86 5.69 -5.44
N TYR A 65 -15.69 5.62 -6.07
CA TYR A 65 -14.79 4.47 -5.98
C TYR A 65 -14.07 4.44 -4.62
N TYR A 66 -13.54 5.57 -4.19
CA TYR A 66 -12.77 5.70 -2.95
C TYR A 66 -13.57 5.26 -1.72
N PHE A 67 -14.80 5.74 -1.60
CA PHE A 67 -15.70 5.38 -0.49
C PHE A 67 -16.59 4.16 -0.76
N SER A 68 -16.36 3.43 -1.84
CA SER A 68 -17.25 2.33 -2.27
C SER A 68 -17.47 1.27 -1.19
N VAL A 69 -16.48 1.01 -0.34
CA VAL A 69 -16.54 -0.01 0.69
C VAL A 69 -17.48 0.35 1.85
N TRP A 70 -17.66 1.64 2.15
CA TRP A 70 -18.61 2.09 3.19
C TRP A 70 -20.08 1.99 2.77
N ASN A 71 -20.33 1.69 1.50
CA ASN A 71 -21.68 1.46 0.97
C ASN A 71 -22.02 -0.04 0.85
N LEU A 72 -21.16 -0.92 1.37
CA LEU A 72 -21.39 -2.35 1.39
C LEU A 72 -22.28 -2.75 2.58
N SER A 73 -23.24 -3.64 2.34
CA SER A 73 -24.03 -4.32 3.37
C SER A 73 -23.48 -5.72 3.71
N LYS A 74 -22.64 -6.25 2.83
CA LYS A 74 -21.94 -7.55 2.96
C LYS A 74 -20.68 -7.54 2.12
N PRO A 75 -19.71 -8.44 2.39
CA PRO A 75 -18.53 -8.57 1.55
C PRO A 75 -18.90 -8.81 0.08
N ARG A 76 -18.17 -8.15 -0.84
CA ARG A 76 -18.40 -8.28 -2.29
C ARG A 76 -17.79 -9.55 -2.89
N GLU A 77 -16.77 -10.09 -2.24
CA GLU A 77 -16.07 -11.31 -2.67
C GLU A 77 -16.77 -12.55 -2.10
N SER A 78 -16.69 -13.67 -2.81
CA SER A 78 -17.18 -14.94 -2.27
C SER A 78 -16.20 -15.52 -1.28
N LEU A 79 -16.68 -16.34 -0.33
CA LEU A 79 -15.82 -17.07 0.60
C LEU A 79 -14.76 -17.91 -0.15
N GLN A 80 -15.15 -18.55 -1.24
CA GLN A 80 -14.23 -19.33 -2.06
C GLN A 80 -13.13 -18.44 -2.68
N ALA A 81 -13.49 -17.24 -3.12
CA ALA A 81 -12.53 -16.31 -3.72
C ALA A 81 -11.44 -15.88 -2.72
N ILE A 82 -11.79 -15.59 -1.47
CA ILE A 82 -10.83 -15.14 -0.46
C ILE A 82 -9.91 -16.25 0.07
N GLN A 83 -10.21 -17.50 -0.23
CA GLN A 83 -9.41 -18.67 0.21
C GLN A 83 -8.28 -19.03 -0.77
N TRP A 84 -8.13 -18.32 -1.89
CA TRP A 84 -7.11 -18.63 -2.89
C TRP A 84 -5.67 -18.67 -2.33
N PRO A 85 -5.28 -17.83 -1.33
CA PRO A 85 -3.90 -17.84 -0.83
C PRO A 85 -3.53 -19.17 -0.17
N PHE A 86 -4.50 -19.83 0.49
CA PHE A 86 -4.31 -21.14 1.12
C PHE A 86 -4.21 -22.31 0.13
N LYS A 87 -4.46 -22.05 -1.15
CA LYS A 87 -4.20 -22.99 -2.25
C LYS A 87 -2.87 -22.68 -2.95
N ALA A 88 -2.49 -21.41 -2.98
CA ALA A 88 -1.30 -20.95 -3.67
C ALA A 88 -0.02 -21.18 -2.84
N TYR A 89 -0.10 -21.01 -1.51
CA TYR A 89 1.03 -21.12 -0.59
C TYR A 89 0.83 -22.29 0.35
N THR A 90 1.77 -23.25 0.29
CA THR A 90 1.72 -24.53 1.00
C THR A 90 3.13 -24.91 1.47
N ALA A 91 3.27 -25.91 2.33
CA ALA A 91 4.56 -26.41 2.79
C ALA A 91 5.50 -26.86 1.64
N GLN A 92 4.93 -27.24 0.48
CA GLN A 92 5.71 -27.73 -0.65
C GLN A 92 6.40 -26.63 -1.46
N ASN A 93 5.99 -25.35 -1.30
CA ASN A 93 6.47 -24.26 -2.14
C ASN A 93 6.79 -22.98 -1.37
N SER A 94 6.94 -23.06 -0.04
CA SER A 94 7.04 -21.91 0.83
C SER A 94 8.21 -22.02 1.81
N TYR A 95 8.90 -20.91 1.99
CA TYR A 95 10.05 -20.75 2.89
C TYR A 95 9.78 -19.59 3.86
N GLY A 96 10.25 -19.74 5.08
CA GLY A 96 10.09 -18.75 6.15
C GLY A 96 11.20 -17.70 6.17
N GLU A 97 11.16 -16.85 7.21
CA GLU A 97 12.13 -15.79 7.47
C GLU A 97 13.57 -16.28 7.69
N ASN A 98 13.73 -17.54 8.08
CA ASN A 98 15.01 -18.22 8.24
C ASN A 98 15.51 -18.91 6.95
N LEU A 99 14.79 -18.74 5.85
CA LEU A 99 15.05 -19.33 4.54
C LEU A 99 14.96 -20.88 4.55
N GLN A 100 14.26 -21.44 5.54
CA GLN A 100 13.97 -22.89 5.60
C GLN A 100 12.52 -23.14 5.15
N PRO A 101 12.22 -24.34 4.63
CA PRO A 101 10.84 -24.76 4.34
C PRO A 101 9.92 -24.54 5.53
N ILE A 102 8.70 -24.08 5.27
CA ILE A 102 7.68 -23.90 6.31
C ILE A 102 6.91 -25.21 6.48
N GLU A 103 6.74 -25.63 7.73
CA GLU A 103 6.02 -26.87 8.08
C GLU A 103 4.50 -26.75 7.84
N GLU A 104 3.84 -27.87 7.59
CA GLU A 104 2.39 -27.93 7.29
C GLU A 104 1.54 -27.39 8.44
N GLU A 105 2.01 -27.54 9.70
CA GLU A 105 1.34 -27.03 10.89
C GLU A 105 1.12 -25.52 10.84
N PHE A 106 2.03 -24.75 10.24
CA PHE A 106 1.86 -23.31 10.05
C PHE A 106 0.63 -23.03 9.18
N PHE A 107 0.50 -23.70 8.04
CA PHE A 107 -0.63 -23.48 7.13
C PHE A 107 -1.95 -23.93 7.72
N ALA A 108 -1.94 -25.07 8.45
CA ALA A 108 -3.11 -25.56 9.18
C ALA A 108 -3.55 -24.56 10.25
N SER A 109 -2.62 -24.04 11.05
CA SER A 109 -2.84 -23.04 12.08
C SER A 109 -3.37 -21.72 11.49
N MET A 110 -2.80 -21.22 10.39
CA MET A 110 -3.27 -20.00 9.72
C MET A 110 -4.67 -20.18 9.13
N ARG A 111 -4.98 -21.32 8.56
CA ARG A 111 -6.32 -21.65 8.05
C ARG A 111 -7.34 -21.69 9.17
N GLU A 112 -6.98 -22.29 10.30
CA GLU A 112 -7.84 -22.32 11.48
C GLU A 112 -8.07 -20.90 12.03
N ASN A 113 -6.99 -20.12 12.20
CA ASN A 113 -7.05 -18.75 12.71
C ASN A 113 -7.84 -17.82 11.77
N ALA A 114 -7.82 -18.07 10.47
CA ALA A 114 -8.58 -17.29 9.48
C ALA A 114 -10.11 -17.32 9.69
N ASN A 115 -10.64 -18.24 10.52
CA ASN A 115 -12.03 -18.25 10.98
C ASN A 115 -13.08 -18.04 9.87
N PHE A 116 -12.90 -18.72 8.75
CA PHE A 116 -13.76 -18.54 7.55
C PHE A 116 -15.25 -18.82 7.79
N GLN A 117 -15.59 -19.54 8.86
CA GLN A 117 -16.99 -19.77 9.26
C GLN A 117 -17.69 -18.46 9.70
N ALA A 118 -16.92 -17.49 10.18
CA ALA A 118 -17.43 -16.18 10.57
C ALA A 118 -17.46 -15.17 9.41
N TYR A 119 -17.16 -15.56 8.17
CA TYR A 119 -17.16 -14.65 7.03
C TYR A 119 -18.48 -13.89 6.90
N GLY A 120 -18.39 -12.54 6.92
CA GLY A 120 -19.55 -11.67 6.86
C GLY A 120 -20.34 -11.56 8.17
N SER A 121 -19.75 -11.88 9.32
CA SER A 121 -20.42 -11.78 10.63
C SER A 121 -20.42 -10.36 11.21
N GLU A 122 -19.41 -9.53 10.89
CA GLU A 122 -19.30 -8.16 11.42
C GLU A 122 -20.01 -7.14 10.53
N ASN A 123 -19.68 -7.09 9.25
CA ASN A 123 -20.25 -6.19 8.26
C ASN A 123 -20.30 -4.73 8.74
N LYS A 124 -19.14 -4.22 9.20
CA LYS A 124 -19.01 -2.89 9.80
C LYS A 124 -18.05 -2.02 9.00
N ASN A 125 -18.34 -0.74 8.94
CA ASN A 125 -17.43 0.27 8.43
C ASN A 125 -16.30 0.51 9.44
N ALA A 126 -15.10 0.75 8.91
CA ALA A 126 -13.92 1.09 9.68
C ALA A 126 -13.03 2.04 8.90
N ILE A 127 -11.98 2.53 9.56
CA ILE A 127 -10.95 3.36 8.96
C ILE A 127 -9.59 2.96 9.54
N THR A 128 -8.53 3.11 8.76
CA THR A 128 -7.14 2.87 9.22
C THR A 128 -6.65 4.02 10.11
N LEU A 129 -5.87 3.69 11.14
CA LEU A 129 -5.30 4.67 12.08
C LEU A 129 -3.92 5.17 11.65
N GLY A 130 -3.17 4.32 10.97
CA GLY A 130 -1.83 4.57 10.46
C GLY A 130 -1.59 3.79 9.19
N TYR A 131 -0.34 3.77 8.73
CA TYR A 131 0.06 2.83 7.68
C TYR A 131 -0.07 1.42 8.20
N CYS A 132 -0.76 0.57 7.46
CA CYS A 132 -0.89 -0.85 7.79
C CYS A 132 -0.74 -1.75 6.57
N ASN A 133 -0.37 -2.99 6.83
CA ASN A 133 -0.22 -4.01 5.81
C ASN A 133 -1.53 -4.77 5.63
N ILE A 134 -1.93 -4.98 4.40
CA ILE A 134 -2.97 -5.94 4.04
C ILE A 134 -2.29 -7.27 3.76
N ARG A 135 -2.51 -8.25 4.61
CA ARG A 135 -1.87 -9.57 4.56
C ARG A 135 -2.80 -10.62 3.93
N LEU A 136 -2.23 -11.62 3.28
CA LEU A 136 -3.00 -12.76 2.74
C LEU A 136 -3.36 -13.79 3.83
N PHE A 137 -2.55 -13.90 4.88
CA PHE A 137 -2.83 -14.70 6.08
C PHE A 137 -2.86 -13.78 7.30
N PRO A 138 -3.58 -14.16 8.39
CA PRO A 138 -3.60 -13.39 9.63
C PRO A 138 -2.28 -13.55 10.41
N THR A 139 -1.19 -13.04 9.86
CA THR A 139 0.16 -13.10 10.45
C THR A 139 1.09 -12.06 9.85
N ASN A 140 2.07 -11.60 10.65
CA ASN A 140 3.18 -10.78 10.18
C ASN A 140 4.36 -11.62 9.65
N ARG A 141 4.37 -12.94 9.87
CA ARG A 141 5.43 -13.81 9.37
C ARG A 141 5.42 -13.80 7.84
N PRO A 142 6.58 -13.64 7.18
CA PRO A 142 6.66 -13.66 5.73
C PRO A 142 6.60 -15.11 5.21
N VAL A 143 6.19 -15.22 3.95
CA VAL A 143 6.33 -16.43 3.15
C VAL A 143 7.08 -16.08 1.88
N PHE A 144 8.19 -16.74 1.65
CA PHE A 144 9.00 -16.62 0.44
C PHE A 144 8.83 -17.87 -0.44
N LYS A 145 9.12 -17.74 -1.72
CA LYS A 145 9.43 -18.88 -2.59
C LYS A 145 10.89 -19.29 -2.39
N ASP A 146 11.31 -20.33 -3.15
CA ASP A 146 12.65 -20.87 -3.03
C ASP A 146 13.72 -19.78 -3.14
N PRO A 147 14.42 -19.42 -2.06
CA PRO A 147 15.40 -18.34 -2.05
C PRO A 147 16.67 -18.65 -2.86
N ALA A 148 16.84 -19.87 -3.35
CA ALA A 148 17.91 -20.24 -4.28
C ALA A 148 17.62 -19.77 -5.72
N LEU A 149 16.36 -19.43 -6.03
CA LEU A 149 15.97 -18.93 -7.34
C LEU A 149 16.24 -17.43 -7.47
N ALA A 150 16.68 -16.99 -8.62
CA ALA A 150 16.94 -15.58 -8.89
C ALA A 150 15.65 -14.76 -8.79
N GLY A 151 15.67 -13.68 -7.99
CA GLY A 151 14.52 -12.81 -7.79
C GLY A 151 13.52 -13.32 -6.75
N GLU A 152 13.86 -14.35 -5.99
CA GLU A 152 13.05 -14.91 -4.90
C GLU A 152 13.73 -14.70 -3.54
N GLY A 153 13.01 -14.97 -2.45
CA GLY A 153 13.48 -14.69 -1.10
C GLY A 153 13.22 -13.25 -0.67
N PHE A 154 13.91 -12.78 0.38
CA PHE A 154 13.75 -11.40 0.85
C PHE A 154 14.19 -10.39 -0.25
N PRO A 155 13.43 -9.32 -0.50
CA PRO A 155 12.27 -8.81 0.25
C PRO A 155 10.89 -9.26 -0.29
N PHE A 156 10.80 -10.27 -1.12
CA PHE A 156 9.58 -10.69 -1.84
C PHE A 156 8.68 -11.56 -0.95
N ASP A 157 8.09 -10.96 0.08
CA ASP A 157 7.10 -11.61 0.95
C ASP A 157 5.77 -11.82 0.21
N TYR A 158 5.46 -13.06 -0.13
CA TYR A 158 4.25 -13.41 -0.88
C TYR A 158 2.95 -13.29 -0.08
N LEU A 159 3.01 -13.14 1.25
CA LEU A 159 1.84 -12.80 2.04
C LEU A 159 1.55 -11.29 2.11
N GLN A 160 2.46 -10.45 1.62
CA GLN A 160 2.25 -9.02 1.53
C GLN A 160 1.41 -8.67 0.30
N ASN A 161 0.10 -8.47 0.49
CA ASN A 161 -0.82 -8.17 -0.60
C ASN A 161 -0.80 -6.69 -0.99
N SER A 162 -0.82 -5.81 0.01
CA SER A 162 -0.73 -4.36 -0.17
C SER A 162 -0.37 -3.66 1.13
N SER A 163 -0.01 -2.39 1.04
CA SER A 163 -0.13 -1.45 2.16
C SER A 163 -1.32 -0.52 1.94
N ILE A 164 -1.77 0.10 3.01
CA ILE A 164 -2.87 1.05 3.01
C ILE A 164 -2.48 2.25 3.88
N ALA A 165 -2.81 3.44 3.41
CA ALA A 165 -2.46 4.69 4.08
C ALA A 165 -3.36 4.96 5.30
N PRO A 166 -2.97 5.90 6.19
CA PRO A 166 -3.81 6.35 7.28
C PRO A 166 -5.12 6.95 6.79
N ASN A 167 -6.17 6.79 7.57
CA ASN A 167 -7.50 7.32 7.31
C ASN A 167 -8.14 6.87 5.98
N GLU A 168 -7.79 5.67 5.53
CA GLU A 168 -8.41 5.02 4.36
C GLU A 168 -9.67 4.23 4.76
N PRO A 169 -10.74 4.31 3.95
CA PRO A 169 -11.98 3.59 4.18
C PRO A 169 -11.82 2.08 4.13
N LEU A 170 -12.41 1.40 5.11
CA LEU A 170 -12.46 -0.06 5.20
C LEU A 170 -13.87 -0.58 5.47
N PHE A 171 -14.14 -1.79 5.00
CA PHE A 171 -15.26 -2.61 5.41
C PHE A 171 -14.75 -3.90 6.04
N VAL A 172 -15.13 -4.16 7.27
CA VAL A 172 -14.70 -5.33 8.05
C VAL A 172 -15.71 -6.46 7.88
N SER A 173 -15.22 -7.61 7.44
CA SER A 173 -16.01 -8.83 7.25
C SER A 173 -16.15 -9.64 8.55
N HIS A 174 -15.02 -9.99 9.18
CA HIS A 174 -14.98 -10.84 10.38
C HIS A 174 -13.61 -10.74 11.06
N TYR A 175 -13.54 -11.27 12.28
CA TYR A 175 -12.30 -11.44 13.04
C TYR A 175 -11.66 -12.80 12.80
N SER A 176 -10.33 -12.86 12.92
CA SER A 176 -9.62 -14.12 13.17
C SER A 176 -10.08 -14.75 14.50
N LYS A 177 -9.78 -16.04 14.72
CA LYS A 177 -10.18 -16.73 15.97
C LYS A 177 -9.55 -16.10 17.21
N ASP A 178 -8.28 -15.70 17.15
CA ASP A 178 -7.56 -15.01 18.21
C ASP A 178 -7.95 -13.53 18.37
N LYS A 179 -8.72 -12.97 17.44
CA LYS A 179 -9.14 -11.57 17.36
C LYS A 179 -8.01 -10.53 17.20
N GLU A 180 -6.79 -10.98 16.94
CA GLU A 180 -5.69 -10.09 16.63
C GLU A 180 -5.83 -9.45 15.25
N TRP A 181 -6.57 -10.12 14.33
CA TRP A 181 -6.73 -9.70 12.94
C TRP A 181 -8.20 -9.56 12.57
N VAL A 182 -8.44 -8.67 11.61
CA VAL A 182 -9.73 -8.53 10.92
C VAL A 182 -9.53 -8.70 9.42
N TYR A 183 -10.47 -9.40 8.78
CA TYR A 183 -10.50 -9.45 7.32
C TYR A 183 -11.22 -8.22 6.80
N VAL A 184 -10.54 -7.42 6.01
CA VAL A 184 -11.02 -6.14 5.50
C VAL A 184 -11.10 -6.11 3.98
N LEU A 185 -12.00 -5.27 3.50
CA LEU A 185 -12.06 -4.82 2.13
C LEU A 185 -11.75 -3.32 2.10
N SER A 186 -10.80 -2.90 1.26
CA SER A 186 -10.61 -1.51 0.86
C SER A 186 -11.17 -1.29 -0.55
N ASN A 187 -11.11 -0.07 -1.05
CA ASN A 187 -11.55 0.20 -2.42
C ASN A 187 -10.69 -0.48 -3.49
N PHE A 188 -9.48 -0.96 -3.16
CA PHE A 188 -8.53 -1.53 -4.12
C PHE A 188 -8.00 -2.93 -3.76
N ALA A 189 -8.06 -3.36 -2.51
CA ALA A 189 -7.55 -4.66 -2.05
C ALA A 189 -8.37 -5.20 -0.89
N SER A 190 -8.24 -6.50 -0.62
CA SER A 190 -8.81 -7.19 0.54
C SER A 190 -7.76 -8.09 1.20
N GLY A 191 -7.93 -8.38 2.48
CA GLY A 191 -7.05 -9.23 3.25
C GLY A 191 -7.10 -8.96 4.74
N TRP A 192 -6.08 -9.41 5.46
CA TRP A 192 -5.98 -9.31 6.90
C TRP A 192 -5.21 -8.07 7.34
N VAL A 193 -5.77 -7.33 8.27
CA VAL A 193 -5.16 -6.17 8.94
C VAL A 193 -5.21 -6.40 10.44
N GLN A 194 -4.21 -5.95 11.20
CA GLN A 194 -4.24 -6.08 12.65
C GLN A 194 -5.38 -5.25 13.23
N THR A 195 -6.14 -5.81 14.16
CA THR A 195 -7.31 -5.15 14.78
C THR A 195 -6.95 -3.80 15.41
N LYS A 196 -5.74 -3.69 15.99
CA LYS A 196 -5.26 -2.44 16.62
C LYS A 196 -4.95 -1.31 15.62
N GLU A 197 -4.86 -1.60 14.32
CA GLU A 197 -4.53 -0.64 13.26
C GLU A 197 -5.76 0.02 12.65
N ILE A 198 -6.94 -0.34 13.13
CA ILE A 198 -8.20 0.22 12.64
C ILE A 198 -9.09 0.69 13.79
N VAL A 199 -10.09 1.49 13.45
CA VAL A 199 -11.22 1.81 14.34
C VAL A 199 -12.52 1.71 13.55
N PHE A 200 -13.57 1.20 14.22
CA PHE A 200 -14.90 1.11 13.63
C PHE A 200 -15.58 2.48 13.59
N LEU A 201 -16.32 2.73 12.53
CA LEU A 201 -17.09 3.95 12.34
C LEU A 201 -18.59 3.62 12.19
N GLU A 202 -19.42 4.37 12.91
CA GLU A 202 -20.86 4.34 12.69
C GLU A 202 -21.24 4.97 11.35
N GLN A 203 -22.36 4.55 10.78
CA GLN A 203 -22.83 5.00 9.47
C GLN A 203 -22.99 6.53 9.37
N GLN A 204 -23.36 7.18 10.45
CA GLN A 204 -23.50 8.64 10.50
C GLN A 204 -22.16 9.34 10.18
N TYR A 205 -21.06 8.89 10.79
CA TYR A 205 -19.72 9.47 10.57
C TYR A 205 -19.21 9.21 9.15
N THR A 206 -19.42 7.99 8.65
CA THR A 206 -19.02 7.68 7.27
C THR A 206 -19.81 8.51 6.25
N ASN A 207 -21.10 8.77 6.52
CA ASN A 207 -21.92 9.64 5.68
C ASN A 207 -21.45 11.10 5.70
N GLU A 208 -21.04 11.61 6.87
CA GLU A 208 -20.49 12.96 7.01
C GLU A 208 -19.16 13.11 6.27
N ILE A 209 -18.24 12.15 6.45
CA ILE A 209 -16.93 12.13 5.77
C ILE A 209 -17.10 12.06 4.25
N GLN A 210 -18.01 11.22 3.75
CA GLN A 210 -18.28 11.09 2.32
C GLN A 210 -18.84 12.38 1.68
N LYS A 211 -19.58 13.19 2.47
CA LYS A 211 -20.15 14.46 1.99
C LYS A 211 -19.19 15.64 2.13
N ALA A 212 -18.19 15.51 2.98
CA ALA A 212 -17.20 16.56 3.18
C ALA A 212 -16.36 16.79 1.93
N GLN A 213 -15.99 18.05 1.69
CA GLN A 213 -14.99 18.38 0.68
C GLN A 213 -13.69 17.66 1.01
N GLN A 214 -13.09 17.02 0.02
CA GLN A 214 -11.79 16.36 0.18
C GLN A 214 -10.67 17.30 -0.24
N ILE A 215 -9.55 17.19 0.46
CA ILE A 215 -8.26 17.70 0.00
C ILE A 215 -7.37 16.52 -0.39
N PHE A 216 -6.51 16.72 -1.36
CA PHE A 216 -5.58 15.72 -1.88
C PHE A 216 -4.15 16.14 -1.55
N ILE A 217 -3.39 15.20 -0.99
CA ILE A 217 -1.97 15.41 -0.67
C ILE A 217 -1.16 15.46 -1.97
N THR A 218 -0.26 16.45 -2.06
CA THR A 218 0.61 16.69 -3.23
C THR A 218 2.10 16.66 -2.92
N GLN A 219 2.46 16.45 -1.64
CA GLN A 219 3.84 16.29 -1.19
C GLN A 219 3.98 15.10 -0.25
N GLU A 220 5.09 14.38 -0.39
CA GLU A 220 5.44 13.19 0.39
C GLU A 220 6.07 13.54 1.74
N ASP A 221 5.90 12.62 2.67
CA ASP A 221 6.71 12.48 3.89
C ASP A 221 6.73 13.69 4.83
N VAL A 222 5.70 14.53 4.82
CA VAL A 222 5.53 15.65 5.77
C VAL A 222 4.83 15.12 7.02
N ALA A 223 5.42 15.33 8.19
CA ALA A 223 4.82 14.94 9.47
C ALA A 223 3.61 15.80 9.81
N LEU A 224 2.47 15.17 10.11
CA LEU A 224 1.25 15.85 10.52
C LEU A 224 1.01 15.63 12.01
N TYR A 225 0.53 16.66 12.68
CA TYR A 225 0.31 16.72 14.12
C TYR A 225 -1.09 17.21 14.42
N ASP A 226 -1.65 16.78 15.56
CA ASP A 226 -2.88 17.37 16.07
C ASP A 226 -2.64 18.77 16.68
N GLN A 227 -3.70 19.40 17.16
CA GLN A 227 -3.63 20.74 17.77
C GLN A 227 -2.83 20.79 19.08
N GLU A 228 -2.62 19.63 19.72
CA GLU A 228 -1.84 19.49 20.96
C GLU A 228 -0.36 19.17 20.68
N GLY A 229 0.01 18.98 19.40
CA GLY A 229 1.36 18.67 18.96
C GLY A 229 1.70 17.18 18.99
N HIS A 230 0.73 16.29 19.13
CA HIS A 230 0.96 14.86 19.01
C HIS A 230 1.05 14.45 17.55
N PHE A 231 2.05 13.64 17.22
CA PHE A 231 2.23 13.09 15.89
C PHE A 231 1.05 12.20 15.50
N LEU A 232 0.52 12.40 14.31
CA LEU A 232 -0.56 11.59 13.74
C LEU A 232 -0.01 10.57 12.73
N PHE A 233 0.49 11.05 11.62
CA PHE A 233 1.07 10.27 10.53
C PHE A 233 1.84 11.19 9.58
N ARG A 234 2.53 10.59 8.60
CA ARG A 234 3.20 11.35 7.55
C ARG A 234 2.31 11.43 6.30
N SER A 235 2.40 12.56 5.58
CA SER A 235 1.68 12.75 4.32
C SER A 235 2.17 11.80 3.24
N ARG A 236 1.25 11.39 2.35
CA ARG A 236 1.57 10.58 1.19
C ARG A 236 0.66 10.95 0.02
N ILE A 237 1.24 11.09 -1.17
CA ILE A 237 0.47 11.24 -2.40
C ILE A 237 -0.44 10.02 -2.59
N GLY A 238 -1.69 10.27 -2.94
CA GLY A 238 -2.75 9.25 -2.99
C GLY A 238 -3.71 9.30 -1.80
N MET A 239 -3.33 9.96 -0.69
CA MET A 239 -4.24 10.21 0.43
C MET A 239 -5.18 11.36 0.14
N SER A 240 -6.40 11.26 0.66
CA SER A 240 -7.33 12.39 0.78
C SER A 240 -7.87 12.50 2.20
N LEU A 241 -8.15 13.73 2.64
CA LEU A 241 -8.64 14.03 3.98
C LEU A 241 -9.81 15.00 3.90
N SER A 242 -10.76 14.89 4.84
CA SER A 242 -11.95 15.74 4.86
C SER A 242 -11.63 17.13 5.35
N LEU A 243 -11.95 18.13 4.55
CA LEU A 243 -11.82 19.55 4.87
C LEU A 243 -12.90 19.94 5.88
N ILE A 244 -12.50 20.61 6.97
CA ILE A 244 -13.42 21.16 7.99
C ILE A 244 -13.26 22.66 8.17
N GLY A 245 -12.19 23.25 7.65
CA GLY A 245 -11.94 24.69 7.67
C GLY A 245 -10.72 25.06 6.82
N GLU A 246 -10.59 26.34 6.52
CA GLU A 246 -9.40 26.86 5.82
C GLU A 246 -9.15 28.31 6.22
N ASP A 247 -7.88 28.70 6.19
CA ASP A 247 -7.41 30.08 6.29
C ASP A 247 -6.62 30.48 5.04
N ALA A 248 -5.83 31.55 5.09
CA ALA A 248 -5.06 32.03 3.94
C ALA A 248 -4.04 30.98 3.46
N ASP A 249 -3.36 30.29 4.37
CA ASP A 249 -2.16 29.50 4.10
C ASP A 249 -2.36 28.00 4.37
N SER A 250 -3.43 27.60 5.06
CA SER A 250 -3.64 26.21 5.48
C SER A 250 -5.08 25.72 5.31
N TYR A 251 -5.21 24.41 5.24
CA TYR A 251 -6.44 23.66 5.40
C TYR A 251 -6.49 23.04 6.80
N THR A 252 -7.62 23.19 7.49
CA THR A 252 -7.92 22.41 8.69
C THR A 252 -8.69 21.16 8.24
N VAL A 253 -8.16 19.99 8.52
CA VAL A 253 -8.72 18.70 8.09
C VAL A 253 -9.04 17.82 9.28
N LEU A 254 -9.94 16.89 9.05
CA LEU A 254 -10.30 15.85 10.00
C LEU A 254 -9.34 14.66 9.85
N ALA A 255 -8.68 14.29 10.93
CA ALA A 255 -7.98 13.02 11.07
C ALA A 255 -8.69 12.16 12.13
N ILE A 256 -8.63 10.84 11.96
CA ILE A 256 -9.27 9.90 12.88
C ILE A 256 -8.19 9.06 13.54
N GLN A 257 -8.24 9.01 14.86
CA GLN A 257 -7.38 8.22 15.72
C GLN A 257 -8.22 7.26 16.58
N SER A 258 -7.59 6.47 17.40
CA SER A 258 -8.26 5.61 18.37
C SER A 258 -8.09 6.14 19.78
N SER A 259 -9.17 6.22 20.52
CA SER A 259 -9.12 6.45 21.97
C SER A 259 -8.63 5.20 22.72
N LYS A 260 -8.32 5.35 24.01
CA LYS A 260 -7.92 4.23 24.89
C LYS A 260 -8.94 3.09 24.94
N ASN A 261 -10.21 3.37 24.63
CA ASN A 261 -11.30 2.40 24.62
C ASN A 261 -11.62 1.86 23.21
N ALA A 262 -10.72 2.00 22.25
CA ALA A 262 -10.89 1.61 20.86
C ALA A 262 -12.12 2.26 20.18
N GLN A 263 -12.49 3.48 20.62
CA GLN A 263 -13.52 4.30 20.00
C GLN A 263 -12.87 5.33 19.06
N PRO A 264 -13.55 5.75 17.99
CA PRO A 264 -13.02 6.77 17.09
C PRO A 264 -12.83 8.09 17.86
N LEU A 265 -11.65 8.66 17.69
CA LEU A 265 -11.29 9.98 18.18
C LEU A 265 -11.07 10.89 16.96
N PHE A 266 -11.95 11.87 16.81
CA PHE A 266 -11.87 12.84 15.73
C PHE A 266 -10.96 13.98 16.14
N VAL A 267 -9.82 14.13 15.47
CA VAL A 267 -8.84 15.15 15.75
C VAL A 267 -8.67 16.08 14.55
N GLN A 268 -8.30 17.31 14.81
CA GLN A 268 -8.04 18.30 13.77
C GLN A 268 -6.53 18.43 13.55
N THR A 269 -6.14 18.53 12.29
CA THR A 269 -4.76 18.86 11.89
C THR A 269 -4.75 19.95 10.83
N GLN A 270 -3.69 20.74 10.83
CA GLN A 270 -3.49 21.77 9.81
C GLN A 270 -2.51 21.26 8.76
N ILE A 271 -2.85 21.50 7.50
CA ILE A 271 -2.02 21.14 6.35
C ILE A 271 -1.82 22.39 5.49
N SER A 272 -0.55 22.75 5.24
CA SER A 272 -0.23 23.86 4.34
C SER A 272 -0.83 23.66 2.95
N LYS A 273 -1.32 24.73 2.35
CA LYS A 273 -1.78 24.75 0.95
C LYS A 273 -0.65 24.50 -0.06
N GLU A 274 0.60 24.52 0.37
CA GLU A 274 1.75 24.15 -0.47
C GLU A 274 1.85 22.63 -0.69
N ILE A 275 1.39 21.81 0.28
CA ILE A 275 1.54 20.37 0.26
C ILE A 275 0.23 19.60 0.02
N ALA A 276 -0.86 20.33 -0.19
CA ALA A 276 -2.17 19.73 -0.44
C ALA A 276 -3.01 20.65 -1.34
N HIS A 277 -3.97 20.05 -2.03
CA HIS A 277 -4.87 20.80 -2.92
C HIS A 277 -6.33 20.44 -2.63
N LYS A 278 -7.17 21.47 -2.57
CA LYS A 278 -8.62 21.33 -2.47
C LYS A 278 -9.17 20.89 -3.82
N ASN A 279 -9.99 19.85 -3.83
CA ASN A 279 -10.44 19.15 -5.04
C ASN A 279 -9.30 18.41 -5.77
N ILE A 280 -9.63 17.70 -6.81
CA ILE A 280 -8.65 17.06 -7.68
C ILE A 280 -7.88 18.08 -8.52
N LEU A 281 -6.68 17.70 -8.91
CA LEU A 281 -5.85 18.49 -9.83
C LEU A 281 -6.31 18.34 -11.28
N ALA A 282 -6.21 19.42 -12.06
CA ALA A 282 -6.29 19.31 -13.51
C ALA A 282 -5.09 18.53 -14.05
N PHE A 283 -5.31 17.69 -15.06
CA PHE A 283 -4.25 16.87 -15.66
C PHE A 283 -3.44 17.72 -16.64
N THR A 284 -2.49 18.50 -16.08
CA THR A 284 -1.57 19.38 -16.80
C THR A 284 -0.14 18.88 -16.70
N LYS A 285 0.74 19.34 -17.60
CA LYS A 285 2.19 19.03 -17.55
C LYS A 285 2.78 19.43 -16.20
N GLN A 286 2.45 20.62 -15.72
CA GLN A 286 2.97 21.15 -14.46
C GLN A 286 2.56 20.25 -13.28
N ASN A 287 1.27 19.96 -13.13
CA ASN A 287 0.76 19.15 -12.02
C ASN A 287 1.30 17.71 -12.07
N LEU A 288 1.34 17.11 -13.28
CA LEU A 288 1.90 15.77 -13.44
C LEU A 288 3.39 15.74 -13.09
N THR A 289 4.15 16.72 -13.53
CA THR A 289 5.57 16.86 -13.21
C THR A 289 5.80 16.96 -11.71
N GLN A 290 5.05 17.81 -11.02
CA GLN A 290 5.14 17.93 -9.56
C GLN A 290 4.88 16.61 -8.85
N ILE A 291 3.75 15.94 -9.14
CA ILE A 291 3.36 14.70 -8.47
C ILE A 291 4.35 13.57 -8.76
N VAL A 292 4.80 13.42 -10.02
CA VAL A 292 5.73 12.34 -10.37
C VAL A 292 7.12 12.58 -9.76
N ASN A 293 7.62 13.80 -9.74
CA ASN A 293 8.93 14.11 -9.15
C ASN A 293 8.93 13.86 -7.64
N GLU A 294 7.83 14.14 -6.93
CA GLU A 294 7.69 13.79 -5.51
C GLU A 294 7.72 12.27 -5.32
N VAL A 295 6.89 11.53 -6.07
CA VAL A 295 6.80 10.07 -5.95
C VAL A 295 8.10 9.38 -6.37
N ALA A 296 8.84 9.91 -7.35
CA ALA A 296 10.09 9.34 -7.84
C ALA A 296 11.21 9.29 -6.78
N GLN A 297 11.10 10.07 -5.70
CA GLN A 297 12.04 10.02 -4.57
C GLN A 297 11.81 8.78 -3.67
N SER A 298 10.67 8.11 -3.80
CA SER A 298 10.33 6.92 -3.01
C SER A 298 11.16 5.71 -3.46
N LYS A 299 11.46 4.83 -2.51
CA LYS A 299 12.08 3.54 -2.82
C LYS A 299 11.02 2.52 -3.23
N TYR A 300 11.47 1.44 -3.88
CA TYR A 300 10.59 0.32 -4.19
C TYR A 300 10.31 -0.54 -2.94
N GLY A 301 9.05 -0.89 -2.72
CA GLY A 301 8.61 -1.80 -1.67
C GLY A 301 7.62 -2.83 -2.23
N TRP A 302 8.03 -4.11 -2.24
CA TRP A 302 7.17 -5.22 -2.67
C TRP A 302 5.84 -5.24 -1.91
N GLY A 303 4.70 -5.19 -2.64
CA GLY A 303 3.38 -5.16 -2.01
C GLY A 303 3.15 -3.96 -1.08
N GLY A 304 3.97 -2.92 -1.14
CA GLY A 304 3.90 -1.77 -0.24
C GLY A 304 4.67 -1.93 1.07
N LEU A 305 5.54 -2.95 1.22
CA LEU A 305 6.39 -3.12 2.40
C LEU A 305 7.18 -1.85 2.72
N PHE A 306 7.40 -1.62 4.01
CA PHE A 306 8.15 -0.47 4.54
C PHE A 306 7.55 0.88 4.14
N GLU A 307 6.22 0.94 3.99
CA GLU A 307 5.51 2.15 3.55
C GLU A 307 5.96 2.66 2.17
N GLN A 308 6.62 1.81 1.39
CA GLN A 308 7.07 2.12 0.04
C GLN A 308 6.02 1.71 -1.01
N ARG A 309 6.34 1.86 -2.29
CA ARG A 309 5.45 1.52 -3.41
C ARG A 309 6.05 0.43 -4.28
N ASP A 310 5.22 -0.49 -4.73
CA ASP A 310 5.51 -1.28 -5.92
C ASP A 310 5.02 -0.55 -7.19
N CYS A 311 5.28 -1.14 -8.36
CA CYS A 311 4.95 -0.52 -9.65
C CYS A 311 3.47 -0.13 -9.78
N SER A 312 2.55 -0.96 -9.35
CA SER A 312 1.12 -0.73 -9.51
C SER A 312 0.53 0.20 -8.44
N SER A 313 1.02 0.15 -7.21
CA SER A 313 0.64 1.13 -6.20
C SER A 313 1.19 2.52 -6.50
N MET A 314 2.39 2.61 -7.09
CA MET A 314 2.94 3.88 -7.56
C MET A 314 2.02 4.55 -8.58
N LEU A 315 1.59 3.83 -9.62
CA LEU A 315 0.66 4.38 -10.61
C LEU A 315 -0.67 4.79 -9.98
N ARG A 316 -1.23 3.95 -9.10
CA ARG A 316 -2.48 4.26 -8.39
C ARG A 316 -2.37 5.59 -7.62
N ASP A 317 -1.28 5.76 -6.88
CA ASP A 317 -1.07 6.93 -6.04
C ASP A 317 -0.78 8.19 -6.88
N ILE A 318 0.01 8.09 -7.97
CA ILE A 318 0.25 9.21 -8.90
C ILE A 318 -1.06 9.73 -9.51
N PHE A 319 -1.97 8.85 -9.89
CA PHE A 319 -3.20 9.24 -10.57
C PHE A 319 -4.35 9.63 -9.62
N ALA A 320 -4.26 9.31 -8.32
CA ALA A 320 -5.28 9.65 -7.34
C ALA A 320 -5.54 11.16 -7.20
N PRO A 321 -4.52 12.06 -7.08
CA PRO A 321 -4.74 13.50 -7.02
C PRO A 321 -5.43 14.09 -8.26
N PHE A 322 -5.39 13.37 -9.39
CA PHE A 322 -6.11 13.75 -10.61
C PHE A 322 -7.52 13.16 -10.68
N GLY A 323 -8.00 12.52 -9.62
CA GLY A 323 -9.32 11.87 -9.59
C GLY A 323 -9.45 10.65 -10.51
N MET A 324 -8.35 9.99 -10.80
CA MET A 324 -8.30 8.76 -11.61
C MET A 324 -8.07 7.57 -10.71
N TRP A 325 -9.13 6.82 -10.43
CA TRP A 325 -9.02 5.59 -9.64
C TRP A 325 -8.45 4.45 -10.48
N LEU A 326 -7.44 3.75 -9.96
CA LEU A 326 -6.85 2.56 -10.57
C LEU A 326 -6.95 1.35 -9.63
N PRO A 327 -7.16 0.12 -10.17
CA PRO A 327 -7.10 -1.10 -9.38
C PRO A 327 -5.69 -1.39 -8.86
N ARG A 328 -5.58 -2.27 -7.85
CA ARG A 328 -4.33 -2.52 -7.13
C ARG A 328 -3.25 -3.21 -7.97
N ASN A 329 -3.60 -4.16 -8.79
CA ASN A 329 -2.59 -4.96 -9.51
C ASN A 329 -2.46 -4.55 -11.00
N SER A 330 -1.27 -4.72 -11.54
CA SER A 330 -0.91 -4.33 -12.91
C SER A 330 -1.76 -5.02 -13.98
N TYR A 331 -2.16 -6.27 -13.76
CA TYR A 331 -3.05 -6.98 -14.70
C TYR A 331 -4.42 -6.30 -14.82
N LEU A 332 -5.02 -5.90 -13.69
CA LEU A 332 -6.28 -5.17 -13.73
C LEU A 332 -6.09 -3.74 -14.25
N GLN A 333 -4.97 -3.08 -13.91
CA GLN A 333 -4.65 -1.76 -14.44
C GLN A 333 -4.54 -1.76 -15.97
N SER A 334 -3.97 -2.81 -16.56
CA SER A 334 -3.89 -2.95 -18.03
C SER A 334 -5.25 -3.10 -18.73
N LYS A 335 -6.34 -3.23 -17.96
CA LYS A 335 -7.73 -3.29 -18.46
C LYS A 335 -8.47 -1.96 -18.31
N VAL A 336 -7.86 -0.95 -17.70
CA VAL A 336 -8.47 0.37 -17.49
C VAL A 336 -8.26 1.23 -18.73
N GLY A 337 -9.30 1.97 -19.12
CA GLY A 337 -9.27 2.83 -20.30
C GLY A 337 -9.37 2.08 -21.63
N GLU A 338 -8.81 2.66 -22.70
CA GLU A 338 -8.76 2.02 -24.03
C GLU A 338 -7.61 1.01 -24.07
N VAL A 339 -7.94 -0.26 -24.26
CA VAL A 339 -6.96 -1.34 -24.31
C VAL A 339 -6.38 -1.48 -25.71
N LEU A 340 -5.09 -1.21 -25.84
CA LEU A 340 -4.35 -1.38 -27.09
C LEU A 340 -3.75 -2.78 -27.16
N SER A 341 -4.30 -3.65 -28.03
CA SER A 341 -3.73 -4.98 -28.24
C SER A 341 -2.43 -4.91 -29.06
N LEU A 342 -1.39 -5.48 -28.48
CA LEU A 342 -0.07 -5.64 -29.13
C LEU A 342 0.24 -7.13 -29.44
N GLN A 343 -0.74 -8.01 -29.30
CA GLN A 343 -0.58 -9.44 -29.52
C GLN A 343 -0.31 -9.74 -31.00
N GLY A 344 0.67 -10.59 -31.28
CA GLY A 344 1.03 -11.00 -32.63
C GLY A 344 1.87 -10.00 -33.44
N LEU A 345 2.17 -8.81 -32.87
CA LEU A 345 2.99 -7.78 -33.52
C LEU A 345 4.48 -8.00 -33.24
N THR A 346 5.35 -7.65 -34.21
CA THR A 346 6.79 -7.54 -34.01
C THR A 346 7.16 -6.40 -33.04
N PRO A 347 8.37 -6.34 -32.48
CA PRO A 347 8.78 -5.23 -31.62
C PRO A 347 8.61 -3.85 -32.27
N GLU A 348 8.97 -3.72 -33.55
CA GLU A 348 8.88 -2.49 -34.32
C GLU A 348 7.41 -2.05 -34.52
N GLU A 349 6.53 -2.99 -34.89
CA GLU A 349 5.10 -2.75 -35.04
C GLU A 349 4.45 -2.36 -33.69
N LYS A 350 4.87 -2.97 -32.58
CA LYS A 350 4.40 -2.59 -31.24
C LYS A 350 4.75 -1.14 -30.91
N ILE A 351 6.01 -0.75 -31.16
CA ILE A 351 6.48 0.62 -30.94
C ILE A 351 5.68 1.61 -31.80
N GLN A 352 5.50 1.30 -33.10
CA GLN A 352 4.73 2.14 -33.99
C GLN A 352 3.27 2.27 -33.54
N ARG A 353 2.64 1.17 -33.16
CA ARG A 353 1.26 1.15 -32.67
C ARG A 353 1.05 1.95 -31.38
N ILE A 354 2.02 1.92 -30.48
CA ILE A 354 2.01 2.74 -29.27
C ILE A 354 2.11 4.23 -29.63
N LYS A 355 3.07 4.60 -30.50
CA LYS A 355 3.28 5.99 -30.92
C LYS A 355 2.07 6.61 -31.63
N GLU A 356 1.28 5.83 -32.34
CA GLU A 356 0.05 6.30 -33.02
C GLU A 356 -1.07 6.65 -32.03
N LYS A 357 -1.02 6.12 -30.81
CA LYS A 357 -2.04 6.30 -29.78
C LYS A 357 -1.60 7.23 -28.63
N ALA A 358 -0.28 7.39 -28.44
CA ALA A 358 0.27 8.32 -27.45
C ALA A 358 0.22 9.76 -27.98
#